data_7def48369e3c9c2893663cdc981ed098
#
_entry.id   7def48369e3c9c2893663cdc981ed098
#
_cell.length_a   1.000
_cell.length_b   1.000
_cell.length_c   1.000
_cell.angle_alpha   90.00
_cell.angle_beta   90.00
_cell.angle_gamma   90.00
#
_symmetry.space_group_name_H-M   'P 1'
#
loop_
_entity.id
_entity.type
_entity.pdbx_description
1 polymer ?
#
loop_
_entity_poly.entity_id
_entity_poly.type
_entity_poly.pdbx_seq_one_letter_code
_entity_poly.pdbx_strand_id
1 'polypeptide(L)'
;WRTPLHNGRLKGKVPLRLLAVPKDPLEGDSARGQALRMGKFHYQGLQQAFDALDYDRLDLSPSLTDYIHRFDWLRDLAAATNRGEGAPVAARIADAWLLANGMKTREPAWRVDNCAWRLLNMAAGSPFLLSSSDPIYRSRVINHFARVARHLDQSAPRAQSHFAKTMGWAGVVAASLLLPEGKIRRAVGEDGLAESLRATIFPDGGVVSRSPIQLMELIGLLSLLKQCYVAQGEMVPDFLIEALGRAVPALLGLTHSDGGLGAWQGSAHMTADRIDALVAASEVRARPHRQALDWGYQRVSAGKSVLLLDAGPPPLARQSASGCASTLAFELSHNGQRIIVNCGGAALVGATISAALARGLRTTAAHSTLCLNDTNSTAILPGGQLGKGVTEVDLERRDIDQATRIEASHDGYATSFGYNHARLLILRSDGMELRGEDTLLPQAKPQADVTAHVRFHLGPDIEIAPTDQPHTALLRMADGSNWAFITSGGLLSVDDSLWVDQNGRPHPTQQLVIAADTGKGALHISWQLRHLG
;
A
#
# COMPACT_ATOMS: atom_id res chain seq x y z
N TRP A 1 14.98 22.06 6.74
CA TRP A 1 15.62 21.65 8.03
C TRP A 1 17.09 21.23 7.92
N ARG A 2 17.68 21.22 6.73
CA ARG A 2 19.08 20.82 6.51
C ARG A 2 20.11 21.89 6.94
N THR A 3 19.68 22.99 7.56
CA THR A 3 20.56 24.10 7.95
C THR A 3 21.11 23.94 9.38
N PRO A 4 22.30 24.49 9.69
CA PRO A 4 22.84 24.55 11.06
C PRO A 4 21.87 25.19 12.07
N LEU A 5 21.08 26.17 11.61
CA LEU A 5 20.06 26.85 12.43
C LEU A 5 18.96 25.88 12.90
N HIS A 6 18.54 24.92 12.06
CA HIS A 6 17.58 23.91 12.45
C HIS A 6 18.12 23.04 13.60
N ASN A 7 19.36 22.55 13.48
CA ASN A 7 20.00 21.77 14.53
C ASN A 7 20.14 22.53 15.84
N GLY A 8 20.35 23.83 15.78
CA GLY A 8 20.35 24.72 16.96
C GLY A 8 19.00 24.74 17.68
N ARG A 9 17.89 24.77 16.93
CA ARG A 9 16.52 24.76 17.47
C ARG A 9 16.09 23.42 18.10
N LEU A 10 16.82 22.34 17.81
CA LEU A 10 16.56 21.02 18.41
C LEU A 10 17.20 20.87 19.81
N LYS A 11 18.04 21.83 20.23
CA LYS A 11 18.60 21.89 21.59
C LYS A 11 17.52 22.35 22.57
N GLY A 12 17.64 21.93 23.84
CA GLY A 12 16.72 22.34 24.89
C GLY A 12 16.70 21.35 26.06
N LYS A 13 15.78 21.53 26.99
CA LYS A 13 15.62 20.66 28.15
C LYS A 13 15.40 19.21 27.71
N VAL A 14 16.03 18.29 28.39
CA VAL A 14 15.90 16.85 28.18
C VAL A 14 15.02 16.28 29.29
N PRO A 15 13.96 15.53 28.97
CA PRO A 15 13.16 14.86 30.00
C PRO A 15 13.99 13.79 30.72
N LEU A 16 13.66 13.53 31.97
CA LEU A 16 14.32 12.46 32.74
C LEU A 16 13.74 11.07 32.45
N ARG A 17 12.51 11.03 31.96
CA ARG A 17 11.78 9.78 31.67
C ARG A 17 10.64 10.02 30.68
N LEU A 18 10.13 8.95 30.10
CA LEU A 18 8.82 8.94 29.44
C LEU A 18 7.71 8.95 30.49
N LEU A 19 6.59 9.61 30.18
CA LEU A 19 5.43 9.69 31.07
C LEU A 19 4.62 8.40 31.08
N ALA A 20 4.59 7.67 29.94
CA ALA A 20 3.93 6.39 29.79
C ALA A 20 4.64 5.53 28.74
N VAL A 21 4.31 4.25 28.76
CA VAL A 21 4.76 3.26 27.77
C VAL A 21 3.52 2.69 27.09
N PRO A 22 3.26 3.03 25.83
CA PRO A 22 2.12 2.48 25.10
C PRO A 22 2.37 1.00 24.80
N LYS A 23 1.30 0.20 24.86
CA LYS A 23 1.34 -1.17 24.35
C LYS A 23 1.32 -1.12 22.82
N ASP A 24 2.24 -1.81 22.15
CA ASP A 24 2.15 -1.94 20.69
C ASP A 24 0.96 -2.85 20.32
N PRO A 25 -0.04 -2.35 19.57
CA PRO A 25 -1.17 -3.16 19.16
C PRO A 25 -0.87 -3.98 17.89
N LEU A 26 0.23 -3.68 17.21
CA LEU A 26 0.63 -4.35 15.98
C LEU A 26 1.45 -5.59 16.30
N GLU A 27 1.26 -6.65 15.54
CA GLU A 27 2.04 -7.87 15.68
C GLU A 27 3.40 -7.75 15.01
N GLY A 28 4.43 -8.29 15.66
CA GLY A 28 5.77 -8.43 15.11
C GLY A 28 5.97 -9.77 14.40
N ASP A 29 6.91 -9.80 13.49
CA ASP A 29 7.32 -11.01 12.78
C ASP A 29 8.39 -11.75 13.61
N SER A 30 8.04 -12.90 14.18
CA SER A 30 8.93 -13.69 15.01
C SER A 30 10.16 -14.23 14.25
N ALA A 31 10.04 -14.53 12.96
CA ALA A 31 11.17 -14.97 12.15
C ALA A 31 12.20 -13.84 11.94
N ARG A 32 11.73 -12.60 11.71
CA ARG A 32 12.59 -11.41 11.69
C ARG A 32 13.23 -11.15 13.06
N GLY A 33 12.46 -11.33 14.13
CA GLY A 33 12.97 -11.22 15.49
C GLY A 33 14.06 -12.24 15.82
N GLN A 34 13.92 -13.49 15.36
CA GLN A 34 14.98 -14.51 15.48
C GLN A 34 16.23 -14.13 14.68
N ALA A 35 16.09 -13.58 13.50
CA ALA A 35 17.23 -13.09 12.72
C ALA A 35 17.99 -11.97 13.46
N LEU A 36 17.29 -11.08 14.15
CA LEU A 36 17.90 -10.05 15.00
C LEU A 36 18.71 -10.67 16.15
N ARG A 37 18.22 -11.72 16.79
CA ARG A 37 18.99 -12.47 17.81
C ARG A 37 20.29 -13.06 17.24
N MET A 38 20.25 -13.46 15.96
CA MET A 38 21.42 -13.98 15.24
C MET A 38 22.34 -12.89 14.67
N GLY A 39 22.12 -11.63 15.00
CA GLY A 39 22.95 -10.50 14.55
C GLY A 39 22.60 -9.94 13.18
N LYS A 40 21.41 -10.20 12.63
CA LYS A 40 21.04 -9.81 11.27
C LYS A 40 19.67 -9.14 11.21
N PHE A 41 19.53 -8.11 10.38
CA PHE A 41 18.24 -7.72 9.85
C PHE A 41 17.84 -8.71 8.77
N HIS A 42 16.59 -9.14 8.78
CA HIS A 42 15.96 -9.90 7.71
C HIS A 42 14.69 -9.17 7.28
N TYR A 43 14.65 -8.69 6.05
CA TYR A 43 13.52 -7.91 5.54
C TYR A 43 13.35 -8.10 4.03
N GLN A 44 12.17 -8.48 3.58
CA GLN A 44 11.84 -8.70 2.15
C GLN A 44 12.88 -9.60 1.43
N GLY A 45 13.30 -10.69 2.07
CA GLY A 45 14.28 -11.63 1.52
C GLY A 45 15.74 -11.18 1.62
N LEU A 46 16.01 -9.93 2.06
CA LEU A 46 17.35 -9.44 2.35
C LEU A 46 17.79 -9.85 3.75
N GLN A 47 19.06 -10.25 3.86
CA GLN A 47 19.73 -10.45 5.16
C GLN A 47 20.95 -9.53 5.24
N GLN A 48 21.04 -8.76 6.32
CA GLN A 48 22.13 -7.84 6.54
C GLN A 48 22.61 -7.91 7.99
N ALA A 49 23.89 -8.23 8.19
CA ALA A 49 24.49 -8.19 9.54
C ALA A 49 24.47 -6.75 10.06
N PHE A 50 23.87 -6.53 11.23
CA PHE A 50 23.67 -5.17 11.72
C PHE A 50 24.97 -4.53 12.26
N ASP A 51 25.98 -5.31 12.67
CA ASP A 51 27.29 -4.80 13.10
C ASP A 51 28.18 -4.38 11.92
N ALA A 52 27.88 -4.87 10.72
CA ALA A 52 28.61 -4.50 9.50
C ALA A 52 28.02 -3.27 8.82
N LEU A 53 26.95 -2.68 9.37
CA LEU A 53 26.29 -1.52 8.77
C LEU A 53 26.99 -0.22 9.14
N ASP A 54 27.25 0.61 8.13
CA ASP A 54 27.49 2.04 8.32
C ASP A 54 26.14 2.77 8.45
N TYR A 55 25.67 2.96 9.69
CA TYR A 55 24.40 3.64 9.96
C TYR A 55 24.38 5.12 9.54
N ASP A 56 25.51 5.75 9.25
CA ASP A 56 25.58 7.13 8.70
C ASP A 56 25.29 7.14 7.19
N ARG A 57 25.52 6.00 6.50
CA ARG A 57 25.33 5.82 5.06
C ARG A 57 24.80 4.43 4.73
N LEU A 58 23.52 4.19 5.02
CA LEU A 58 22.88 2.93 4.65
C LEU A 58 22.74 2.86 3.12
N ASP A 59 23.51 1.97 2.50
CA ASP A 59 23.38 1.60 1.08
C ASP A 59 22.50 0.34 0.98
N LEU A 60 21.24 0.50 1.26
CA LEU A 60 20.24 -0.57 1.32
C LEU A 60 18.99 -0.19 0.50
N SER A 61 18.12 -1.17 0.28
CA SER A 61 16.81 -0.87 -0.33
C SER A 61 16.04 0.18 0.49
N PRO A 62 15.22 1.02 -0.17
CA PRO A 62 14.43 2.03 0.54
C PRO A 62 13.59 1.47 1.68
N SER A 63 12.95 0.31 1.45
CA SER A 63 12.09 -0.34 2.44
C SER A 63 12.86 -0.88 3.65
N LEU A 64 14.04 -1.49 3.46
CA LEU A 64 14.89 -1.93 4.57
C LEU A 64 15.50 -0.73 5.30
N THR A 65 15.87 0.32 4.58
CA THR A 65 16.35 1.58 5.17
C THR A 65 15.29 2.20 6.07
N ASP A 66 14.04 2.27 5.61
CA ASP A 66 12.92 2.80 6.40
C ASP A 66 12.62 1.90 7.61
N TYR A 67 12.60 0.58 7.46
CA TYR A 67 12.44 -0.38 8.56
C TYR A 67 13.48 -0.16 9.69
N ILE A 68 14.74 0.10 9.32
CA ILE A 68 15.82 0.39 10.28
C ILE A 68 15.60 1.77 10.93
N HIS A 69 15.31 2.81 10.13
CA HIS A 69 15.18 4.18 10.62
C HIS A 69 13.91 4.45 11.43
N ARG A 70 12.85 3.69 11.20
CA ARG A 70 11.58 3.74 11.93
C ARG A 70 11.63 2.95 13.24
N PHE A 71 12.65 2.12 13.44
CA PHE A 71 12.73 1.19 14.56
C PHE A 71 11.61 0.14 14.57
N ASP A 72 11.06 -0.22 13.38
CA ASP A 72 10.05 -1.26 13.24
C ASP A 72 10.54 -2.62 13.76
N TRP A 73 11.84 -2.86 13.67
CA TRP A 73 12.52 -4.04 14.15
C TRP A 73 12.37 -4.31 15.67
N LEU A 74 12.03 -3.29 16.48
CA LEU A 74 11.76 -3.47 17.91
C LEU A 74 10.54 -4.37 18.15
N ARG A 75 9.50 -4.20 17.33
CA ARG A 75 8.30 -5.03 17.37
C ARG A 75 8.60 -6.48 17.03
N ASP A 76 9.40 -6.72 15.99
CA ASP A 76 9.81 -8.05 15.57
C ASP A 76 10.68 -8.72 16.64
N LEU A 77 11.61 -7.97 17.25
CA LEU A 77 12.43 -8.46 18.37
C LEU A 77 11.56 -8.84 19.58
N ALA A 78 10.55 -8.01 19.90
CA ALA A 78 9.61 -8.28 20.99
C ALA A 78 8.74 -9.53 20.73
N ALA A 79 8.44 -9.84 19.47
CA ALA A 79 7.72 -11.06 19.10
C ALA A 79 8.55 -12.36 19.26
N ALA A 80 9.88 -12.25 19.28
CA ALA A 80 10.79 -13.41 19.31
C ALA A 80 11.55 -13.58 20.64
N THR A 81 11.48 -12.59 21.55
CA THR A 81 12.31 -12.59 22.76
C THR A 81 11.54 -12.06 23.96
N ASN A 82 11.96 -12.51 25.14
CA ASN A 82 11.62 -11.81 26.38
C ASN A 82 12.52 -10.58 26.58
N ARG A 83 12.16 -9.73 27.54
CA ARG A 83 12.89 -8.49 27.84
C ARG A 83 14.38 -8.74 28.19
N GLY A 84 14.68 -9.81 28.92
CA GLY A 84 16.05 -10.10 29.36
C GLY A 84 16.99 -10.41 28.20
N GLU A 85 16.52 -11.19 27.24
CA GLU A 85 17.27 -11.60 26.04
C GLU A 85 17.29 -10.49 24.97
N GLY A 86 16.18 -9.79 24.78
CA GLY A 86 16.05 -8.80 23.72
C GLY A 86 16.68 -7.44 24.06
N ALA A 87 16.74 -7.03 25.33
CA ALA A 87 17.27 -5.71 25.69
C ALA A 87 18.75 -5.50 25.29
N PRO A 88 19.67 -6.47 25.43
CA PRO A 88 21.05 -6.30 24.96
C PRO A 88 21.13 -6.13 23.43
N VAL A 89 20.32 -6.87 22.67
CA VAL A 89 20.25 -6.75 21.20
C VAL A 89 19.71 -5.37 20.80
N ALA A 90 18.59 -4.95 21.43
CA ALA A 90 17.99 -3.64 21.19
C ALA A 90 18.97 -2.50 21.51
N ALA A 91 19.66 -2.56 22.64
CA ALA A 91 20.63 -1.55 23.03
C ALA A 91 21.79 -1.44 22.03
N ARG A 92 22.32 -2.58 21.56
CA ARG A 92 23.43 -2.63 20.61
C ARG A 92 23.05 -1.96 19.27
N ILE A 93 21.91 -2.32 18.70
CA ILE A 93 21.43 -1.73 17.43
C ILE A 93 21.09 -0.25 17.62
N ALA A 94 20.33 0.07 18.68
CA ALA A 94 19.91 1.45 18.92
C ALA A 94 21.08 2.37 19.23
N ASP A 95 22.08 1.94 19.98
CA ASP A 95 23.26 2.76 20.31
C ASP A 95 24.09 3.08 19.06
N ALA A 96 24.38 2.07 18.24
CA ALA A 96 25.07 2.26 16.96
C ALA A 96 24.32 3.26 16.05
N TRP A 97 23.00 3.10 15.93
CA TRP A 97 22.16 4.00 15.15
C TRP A 97 22.14 5.43 15.72
N LEU A 98 22.00 5.58 17.06
CA LEU A 98 21.96 6.88 17.74
C LEU A 98 23.29 7.63 17.65
N LEU A 99 24.41 6.94 17.70
CA LEU A 99 25.74 7.54 17.49
C LEU A 99 25.89 8.12 16.08
N ALA A 100 25.41 7.40 15.07
CA ALA A 100 25.47 7.83 13.68
C ALA A 100 24.46 8.95 13.36
N ASN A 101 23.19 8.78 13.76
CA ASN A 101 22.06 9.60 13.30
C ASN A 101 21.43 10.50 14.37
N GLY A 102 21.71 10.28 15.65
CA GLY A 102 21.00 10.97 16.73
C GLY A 102 21.19 12.49 16.74
N MET A 103 22.32 12.98 16.25
CA MET A 103 22.65 14.42 16.23
C MET A 103 22.62 15.04 14.84
N LYS A 104 22.70 14.24 13.76
CA LYS A 104 22.75 14.69 12.37
C LYS A 104 21.38 14.58 11.74
N THR A 105 20.71 15.71 11.43
CA THR A 105 19.39 15.75 10.79
C THR A 105 19.49 15.53 9.28
N ARG A 106 19.81 14.31 8.85
CA ARG A 106 19.92 13.91 7.43
C ARG A 106 18.80 12.98 7.03
N GLU A 107 18.34 13.07 5.79
CA GLU A 107 17.47 12.06 5.19
C GLU A 107 18.30 10.83 4.76
N PRO A 108 17.67 9.64 4.78
CA PRO A 108 16.25 9.38 5.11
C PRO A 108 15.95 9.30 6.61
N ALA A 109 16.95 9.22 7.50
CA ALA A 109 16.76 9.01 8.94
C ALA A 109 15.86 10.08 9.62
N TRP A 110 15.93 11.33 9.17
CA TRP A 110 15.16 12.45 9.72
C TRP A 110 14.00 12.90 8.82
N ARG A 111 13.59 12.08 7.88
CA ARG A 111 12.34 12.27 7.16
C ARG A 111 11.17 12.25 8.15
N VAL A 112 10.15 13.09 7.92
CA VAL A 112 9.06 13.34 8.88
C VAL A 112 8.33 12.05 9.27
N ASP A 113 7.99 11.22 8.29
CA ASP A 113 7.33 9.93 8.49
C ASP A 113 8.20 8.95 9.30
N ASN A 114 9.50 8.85 8.97
CA ASN A 114 10.44 8.01 9.73
C ASN A 114 10.61 8.48 11.18
N CYS A 115 10.59 9.80 11.41
CA CYS A 115 10.63 10.37 12.75
C CYS A 115 9.38 10.06 13.56
N ALA A 116 8.19 10.13 12.94
CA ALA A 116 6.93 9.83 13.62
C ALA A 116 6.86 8.36 14.04
N TRP A 117 7.12 7.43 13.11
CA TRP A 117 7.18 6.01 13.41
C TRP A 117 8.24 5.68 14.47
N ARG A 118 9.45 6.21 14.31
CA ARG A 118 10.53 5.98 15.28
C ARG A 118 10.16 6.41 16.68
N LEU A 119 9.53 7.57 16.84
CA LEU A 119 9.09 8.05 18.15
C LEU A 119 8.10 7.08 18.80
N LEU A 120 7.10 6.62 18.04
CA LEU A 120 6.09 5.68 18.50
C LEU A 120 6.68 4.28 18.80
N ASN A 121 7.46 3.73 17.87
CA ASN A 121 8.07 2.41 18.02
C ASN A 121 9.09 2.36 19.18
N MET A 122 9.90 3.41 19.32
CA MET A 122 10.82 3.52 20.46
C MET A 122 10.06 3.68 21.79
N ALA A 123 8.91 4.34 21.80
CA ALA A 123 8.09 4.48 23.00
C ALA A 123 7.48 3.13 23.40
N ALA A 124 6.88 2.39 22.47
CA ALA A 124 6.34 1.06 22.72
C ALA A 124 7.47 0.06 23.08
N GLY A 125 8.61 0.13 22.38
CA GLY A 125 9.79 -0.67 22.64
C GLY A 125 10.69 -0.18 23.79
N SER A 126 10.29 0.88 24.53
CA SER A 126 11.11 1.45 25.59
C SER A 126 11.48 0.45 26.72
N PRO A 127 10.69 -0.59 27.05
CA PRO A 127 11.11 -1.62 27.98
C PRO A 127 12.37 -2.36 27.54
N PHE A 128 12.61 -2.52 26.25
CA PHE A 128 13.84 -3.09 25.72
C PHE A 128 14.97 -2.05 25.69
N LEU A 129 14.69 -0.84 25.20
CA LEU A 129 15.69 0.20 25.02
C LEU A 129 16.24 0.76 26.33
N LEU A 130 15.40 0.90 27.36
CA LEU A 130 15.77 1.55 28.63
C LEU A 130 16.17 0.56 29.74
N SER A 131 16.29 -0.74 29.44
CA SER A 131 16.72 -1.76 30.38
C SER A 131 18.24 -1.84 30.59
N SER A 132 19.02 -1.14 29.76
CA SER A 132 20.47 -1.09 29.91
C SER A 132 20.87 -0.46 31.25
N SER A 133 21.91 -0.99 31.89
CA SER A 133 22.53 -0.39 33.08
C SER A 133 23.37 0.85 32.78
N ASP A 134 23.75 1.06 31.50
CA ASP A 134 24.54 2.23 31.06
C ASP A 134 23.69 3.53 31.10
N PRO A 135 24.00 4.46 32.03
CA PRO A 135 23.26 5.72 32.15
C PRO A 135 23.51 6.66 30.97
N ILE A 136 24.68 6.57 30.30
CA ILE A 136 25.03 7.42 29.16
C ILE A 136 24.18 7.02 27.96
N TYR A 137 24.07 5.73 27.69
CA TYR A 137 23.19 5.20 26.66
C TYR A 137 21.72 5.56 26.91
N ARG A 138 21.21 5.33 28.13
CA ARG A 138 19.81 5.69 28.48
C ARG A 138 19.55 7.19 28.30
N SER A 139 20.49 8.04 28.71
CA SER A 139 20.39 9.50 28.52
C SER A 139 20.34 9.85 27.02
N ARG A 140 21.12 9.15 26.17
CA ARG A 140 21.13 9.32 24.72
C ARG A 140 19.77 8.97 24.11
N VAL A 141 19.18 7.85 24.52
CA VAL A 141 17.82 7.43 24.10
C VAL A 141 16.78 8.49 24.45
N ILE A 142 16.74 8.93 25.71
CA ILE A 142 15.77 9.93 26.17
C ILE A 142 15.97 11.30 25.50
N ASN A 143 17.22 11.70 25.30
CA ASN A 143 17.52 12.95 24.57
C ASN A 143 17.05 12.88 23.11
N HIS A 144 17.15 11.70 22.49
CA HIS A 144 16.67 11.52 21.12
C HIS A 144 15.15 11.74 21.01
N PHE A 145 14.34 11.23 21.95
CA PHE A 145 12.90 11.53 21.99
C PHE A 145 12.61 13.03 21.97
N ALA A 146 13.29 13.80 22.81
CA ALA A 146 13.10 15.24 22.87
C ALA A 146 13.52 15.95 21.56
N ARG A 147 14.59 15.48 20.93
CA ARG A 147 15.05 16.03 19.64
C ARG A 147 14.09 15.73 18.51
N VAL A 148 13.59 14.49 18.43
CA VAL A 148 12.60 14.08 17.44
C VAL A 148 11.30 14.87 17.61
N ALA A 149 10.82 15.04 18.84
CA ALA A 149 9.63 15.84 19.13
C ALA A 149 9.78 17.29 18.59
N ARG A 150 10.90 17.97 18.90
CA ARG A 150 11.17 19.32 18.40
C ARG A 150 11.35 19.38 16.88
N HIS A 151 11.90 18.33 16.28
CA HIS A 151 11.98 18.23 14.84
C HIS A 151 10.59 18.14 14.21
N LEU A 152 9.73 17.29 14.74
CA LEU A 152 8.35 17.13 14.27
C LEU A 152 7.52 18.41 14.44
N ASP A 153 7.65 19.14 15.57
CA ASP A 153 7.00 20.44 15.77
C ASP A 153 7.27 21.42 14.61
N GLN A 154 8.48 21.37 14.03
CA GLN A 154 8.90 22.28 12.97
C GLN A 154 8.66 21.72 11.55
N SER A 155 8.73 20.41 11.37
CA SER A 155 8.73 19.76 10.06
C SER A 155 7.36 19.24 9.64
N ALA A 156 6.51 18.81 10.57
CA ALA A 156 5.17 18.31 10.26
C ALA A 156 4.32 19.31 9.45
N PRO A 157 4.21 20.61 9.84
CA PRO A 157 3.44 21.58 9.07
C PRO A 157 3.96 21.81 7.66
N ARG A 158 5.24 21.50 7.41
CA ARG A 158 5.95 21.78 6.14
C ARG A 158 6.19 20.55 5.29
N ALA A 159 5.63 19.40 5.69
CA ALA A 159 5.77 18.17 4.92
C ALA A 159 5.12 18.30 3.53
N GLN A 160 5.75 17.70 2.51
CA GLN A 160 5.39 17.92 1.10
C GLN A 160 4.09 17.23 0.70
N SER A 161 3.87 15.99 1.17
CA SER A 161 2.63 15.25 0.89
C SER A 161 1.68 15.32 2.08
N HIS A 162 0.37 15.19 1.80
CA HIS A 162 -0.65 15.11 2.86
C HIS A 162 -0.37 13.93 3.78
N PHE A 163 0.03 12.79 3.23
CA PHE A 163 0.36 11.60 4.00
C PHE A 163 1.51 11.84 4.98
N ALA A 164 2.66 12.37 4.52
CA ALA A 164 3.78 12.68 5.40
C ALA A 164 3.43 13.75 6.45
N LYS A 165 2.55 14.72 6.10
CA LYS A 165 2.05 15.73 7.04
C LYS A 165 1.23 15.09 8.16
N THR A 166 0.34 14.16 7.82
CA THR A 166 -0.48 13.41 8.77
C THR A 166 0.38 12.57 9.71
N MET A 167 1.36 11.84 9.16
CA MET A 167 2.33 11.07 9.96
C MET A 167 3.08 11.97 10.94
N GLY A 168 3.56 13.12 10.46
CA GLY A 168 4.27 14.08 11.29
C GLY A 168 3.43 14.62 12.45
N TRP A 169 2.18 15.01 12.19
CA TRP A 169 1.27 15.48 13.22
C TRP A 169 0.91 14.37 14.23
N ALA A 170 0.73 13.14 13.79
CA ALA A 170 0.55 12.00 14.70
C ALA A 170 1.76 11.84 15.64
N GLY A 171 2.97 12.02 15.13
CA GLY A 171 4.19 12.05 15.94
C GLY A 171 4.26 13.23 16.93
N VAL A 172 3.78 14.42 16.55
CA VAL A 172 3.64 15.59 17.48
C VAL A 172 2.68 15.27 18.61
N VAL A 173 1.52 14.69 18.30
CA VAL A 173 0.54 14.28 19.31
C VAL A 173 1.13 13.22 20.23
N ALA A 174 1.78 12.18 19.69
CA ALA A 174 2.45 11.14 20.47
C ALA A 174 3.51 11.75 21.41
N ALA A 175 4.35 12.67 20.92
CA ALA A 175 5.34 13.36 21.73
C ALA A 175 4.69 14.18 22.87
N SER A 176 3.53 14.77 22.63
CA SER A 176 2.80 15.55 23.66
C SER A 176 2.26 14.69 24.80
N LEU A 177 1.90 13.45 24.49
CA LEU A 177 1.39 12.47 25.46
C LEU A 177 2.53 11.81 26.25
N LEU A 178 3.66 11.56 25.59
CA LEU A 178 4.73 10.72 26.13
C LEU A 178 5.86 11.50 26.82
N LEU A 179 5.97 12.82 26.56
CA LEU A 179 7.01 13.68 27.13
C LEU A 179 6.42 14.75 28.03
N PRO A 180 7.17 15.19 29.08
CA PRO A 180 6.75 16.30 29.95
C PRO A 180 6.50 17.60 29.18
N GLU A 181 5.71 18.50 29.76
CA GLU A 181 5.40 19.85 29.22
C GLU A 181 4.62 19.79 27.88
N GLY A 182 3.80 18.73 27.67
CA GLY A 182 3.13 18.47 26.40
C GLY A 182 1.82 19.22 26.13
N LYS A 183 1.22 19.95 27.09
CA LYS A 183 -0.15 20.51 26.95
C LYS A 183 -0.35 21.42 25.72
N ILE A 184 0.55 22.41 25.52
CA ILE A 184 0.46 23.33 24.35
C ILE A 184 0.71 22.57 23.05
N ARG A 185 1.71 21.70 23.05
CA ARG A 185 2.02 20.83 21.89
C ARG A 185 0.82 19.96 21.54
N ARG A 186 0.09 19.46 22.55
CA ARG A 186 -1.07 18.61 22.36
C ARG A 186 -2.18 19.31 21.58
N ALA A 187 -2.62 20.48 22.03
CA ALA A 187 -3.68 21.23 21.35
C ALA A 187 -3.31 21.52 19.89
N VAL A 188 -2.12 22.07 19.65
CA VAL A 188 -1.63 22.36 18.29
C VAL A 188 -1.49 21.07 17.46
N GLY A 189 -1.04 19.98 18.09
CA GLY A 189 -0.85 18.68 17.43
C GLY A 189 -2.18 18.03 17.04
N GLU A 190 -3.16 18.03 17.92
CA GLU A 190 -4.50 17.48 17.68
C GLU A 190 -5.23 18.25 16.57
N ASP A 191 -5.19 19.60 16.60
CA ASP A 191 -5.75 20.43 15.54
C ASP A 191 -5.08 20.15 14.18
N GLY A 192 -3.75 20.11 14.16
CA GLY A 192 -2.99 19.83 12.95
C GLY A 192 -3.22 18.41 12.42
N LEU A 193 -3.36 17.41 13.30
CA LEU A 193 -3.68 16.03 12.92
C LEU A 193 -5.10 15.93 12.35
N ALA A 194 -6.08 16.53 13.03
CA ALA A 194 -7.47 16.52 12.57
C ALA A 194 -7.62 17.19 11.19
N GLU A 195 -6.95 18.33 10.95
CA GLU A 195 -6.94 18.99 9.64
C GLU A 195 -6.28 18.12 8.58
N SER A 196 -5.09 17.54 8.89
CA SER A 196 -4.37 16.74 7.91
C SER A 196 -5.04 15.40 7.62
N LEU A 197 -5.76 14.78 8.57
CA LEU A 197 -6.59 13.60 8.32
C LEU A 197 -7.72 13.89 7.33
N ARG A 198 -8.40 15.05 7.48
CA ARG A 198 -9.42 15.49 6.50
C ARG A 198 -8.87 15.70 5.09
N ALA A 199 -7.59 16.10 4.97
CA ALA A 199 -6.93 16.27 3.67
C ALA A 199 -6.32 14.97 3.10
N THR A 200 -6.13 13.93 3.93
CA THR A 200 -5.47 12.68 3.55
C THR A 200 -6.46 11.55 3.30
N ILE A 201 -7.57 11.53 4.03
CA ILE A 201 -8.61 10.49 3.97
C ILE A 201 -9.84 11.06 3.27
N PHE A 202 -10.28 10.39 2.22
CA PHE A 202 -11.55 10.67 1.57
C PHE A 202 -12.76 10.40 2.49
N PRO A 203 -13.94 10.95 2.20
CA PRO A 203 -15.15 10.67 2.97
C PRO A 203 -15.46 9.18 3.11
N ASP A 204 -15.17 8.38 2.09
CA ASP A 204 -15.33 6.93 2.06
C ASP A 204 -14.19 6.14 2.73
N GLY A 205 -13.23 6.83 3.33
CA GLY A 205 -12.16 6.21 4.13
C GLY A 205 -10.89 5.85 3.37
N GLY A 206 -10.88 5.96 2.05
CA GLY A 206 -9.67 5.78 1.25
C GLY A 206 -8.66 6.91 1.42
N VAL A 207 -7.39 6.68 1.06
CA VAL A 207 -6.35 7.72 1.09
C VAL A 207 -6.14 8.36 -0.27
N VAL A 208 -5.80 9.66 -0.29
CA VAL A 208 -5.63 10.45 -1.53
C VAL A 208 -4.54 9.93 -2.48
N SER A 209 -3.62 9.12 -1.99
CA SER A 209 -2.62 8.42 -2.81
C SER A 209 -3.19 7.20 -3.53
N ARG A 210 -4.40 6.80 -3.21
CA ARG A 210 -5.08 5.58 -3.66
C ARG A 210 -4.33 4.27 -3.35
N SER A 211 -3.26 4.34 -2.53
CA SER A 211 -2.41 3.19 -2.19
C SER A 211 -2.93 2.42 -0.97
N PRO A 212 -3.31 1.14 -1.10
CA PRO A 212 -3.71 0.32 0.03
C PRO A 212 -2.61 0.13 1.08
N ILE A 213 -1.34 0.06 0.67
CA ILE A 213 -0.21 -0.01 1.62
C ILE A 213 -0.15 1.26 2.49
N GLN A 214 -0.35 2.44 1.90
CA GLN A 214 -0.37 3.68 2.70
C GLN A 214 -1.58 3.74 3.62
N LEU A 215 -2.72 3.19 3.21
CA LEU A 215 -3.89 3.08 4.09
C LEU A 215 -3.61 2.13 5.26
N MET A 216 -2.97 0.99 5.02
CA MET A 216 -2.53 0.07 6.08
C MET A 216 -1.55 0.75 7.05
N GLU A 217 -0.59 1.49 6.51
CA GLU A 217 0.40 2.23 7.30
C GLU A 217 -0.28 3.29 8.18
N LEU A 218 -1.26 4.01 7.63
CA LEU A 218 -2.04 5.00 8.38
C LEU A 218 -2.85 4.35 9.51
N ILE A 219 -3.57 3.26 9.22
CA ILE A 219 -4.33 2.51 10.24
C ILE A 219 -3.41 2.04 11.37
N GLY A 220 -2.24 1.48 11.04
CA GLY A 220 -1.27 1.02 12.03
C GLY A 220 -0.75 2.14 12.91
N LEU A 221 -0.38 3.29 12.32
CA LEU A 221 0.11 4.45 13.06
C LEU A 221 -0.95 5.03 13.99
N LEU A 222 -2.20 5.21 13.49
CA LEU A 222 -3.30 5.73 14.30
C LEU A 222 -3.69 4.75 15.41
N SER A 223 -3.60 3.45 15.17
CA SER A 223 -3.83 2.42 16.20
C SER A 223 -2.80 2.51 17.33
N LEU A 224 -1.52 2.68 16.98
CA LEU A 224 -0.45 2.84 17.98
C LEU A 224 -0.57 4.20 18.69
N LEU A 225 -0.95 5.27 17.99
CA LEU A 225 -1.23 6.56 18.61
C LEU A 225 -2.39 6.47 19.61
N LYS A 226 -3.47 5.74 19.30
CA LYS A 226 -4.58 5.45 20.21
C LYS A 226 -4.06 4.83 21.51
N GLN A 227 -3.11 3.91 21.43
CA GLN A 227 -2.50 3.30 22.63
C GLN A 227 -1.68 4.30 23.47
N CYS A 228 -1.19 5.40 22.88
CA CYS A 228 -0.55 6.47 23.66
C CYS A 228 -1.56 7.20 24.55
N TYR A 229 -2.77 7.46 24.08
CA TYR A 229 -3.85 8.03 24.89
C TYR A 229 -4.25 7.07 26.03
N VAL A 230 -4.47 5.79 25.70
CA VAL A 230 -4.82 4.75 26.68
C VAL A 230 -3.75 4.65 27.78
N ALA A 231 -2.47 4.63 27.41
CA ALA A 231 -1.36 4.53 28.35
C ALA A 231 -1.24 5.74 29.29
N GLN A 232 -1.76 6.91 28.88
CA GLN A 232 -1.84 8.13 29.70
C GLN A 232 -3.12 8.22 30.54
N GLY A 233 -4.08 7.31 30.36
CA GLY A 233 -5.40 7.40 30.97
C GLY A 233 -6.26 8.55 30.41
N GLU A 234 -5.98 8.98 29.17
CA GLU A 234 -6.65 10.07 28.50
C GLU A 234 -7.68 9.53 27.51
N MET A 235 -8.75 10.30 27.27
CA MET A 235 -9.75 9.95 26.27
C MET A 235 -9.17 10.07 24.86
N VAL A 236 -9.45 9.08 24.03
CA VAL A 236 -9.10 9.12 22.60
C VAL A 236 -10.03 10.11 21.89
N PRO A 237 -9.52 11.11 21.16
CA PRO A 237 -10.35 12.09 20.47
C PRO A 237 -11.25 11.46 19.41
N ASP A 238 -12.46 11.98 19.25
CA ASP A 238 -13.46 11.48 18.30
C ASP A 238 -12.94 11.45 16.85
N PHE A 239 -12.21 12.49 16.43
CA PHE A 239 -11.65 12.54 15.07
C PHE A 239 -10.72 11.37 14.74
N LEU A 240 -10.02 10.82 15.75
CA LEU A 240 -9.13 9.66 15.59
C LEU A 240 -9.95 8.37 15.46
N ILE A 241 -10.99 8.24 16.27
CA ILE A 241 -11.94 7.11 16.22
C ILE A 241 -12.66 7.09 14.88
N GLU A 242 -13.16 8.25 14.43
CA GLU A 242 -13.83 8.41 13.14
C GLU A 242 -12.91 8.11 11.96
N ALA A 243 -11.65 8.56 12.01
CA ALA A 243 -10.67 8.27 10.95
C ALA A 243 -10.43 6.76 10.80
N LEU A 244 -10.20 6.05 11.92
CA LEU A 244 -10.06 4.59 11.91
C LEU A 244 -11.36 3.90 11.47
N GLY A 245 -12.51 4.39 11.94
CA GLY A 245 -13.85 3.88 11.59
C GLY A 245 -14.17 3.95 10.09
N ARG A 246 -13.61 4.94 9.37
CA ARG A 246 -13.74 5.05 7.90
C ARG A 246 -12.65 4.27 7.17
N ALA A 247 -11.41 4.31 7.64
CA ALA A 247 -10.26 3.70 6.98
C ALA A 247 -10.34 2.17 6.92
N VAL A 248 -10.80 1.52 8.00
CA VAL A 248 -10.87 0.05 8.07
C VAL A 248 -11.86 -0.55 7.06
N PRO A 249 -13.15 -0.12 6.97
CA PRO A 249 -14.07 -0.66 5.96
C PRO A 249 -13.61 -0.37 4.52
N ALA A 250 -12.91 0.74 4.26
CA ALA A 250 -12.30 1.02 2.97
C ALA A 250 -11.21 -0.01 2.63
N LEU A 251 -10.28 -0.28 3.55
CA LEU A 251 -9.25 -1.32 3.38
C LEU A 251 -9.88 -2.69 3.12
N LEU A 252 -10.87 -3.09 3.93
CA LEU A 252 -11.58 -4.35 3.75
C LEU A 252 -12.30 -4.43 2.40
N GLY A 253 -12.72 -3.28 1.83
CA GLY A 253 -13.29 -3.17 0.50
C GLY A 253 -12.37 -3.70 -0.62
N LEU A 254 -11.06 -3.78 -0.39
CA LEU A 254 -10.07 -4.27 -1.34
C LEU A 254 -9.55 -5.69 -1.03
N THR A 255 -10.20 -6.42 -0.11
CA THR A 255 -9.86 -7.82 0.16
C THR A 255 -10.60 -8.76 -0.78
N HIS A 256 -9.97 -9.86 -1.14
CA HIS A 256 -10.50 -10.93 -1.96
C HIS A 256 -11.21 -12.03 -1.14
N SER A 257 -11.62 -13.10 -1.81
CA SER A 257 -12.28 -14.25 -1.19
C SER A 257 -11.38 -15.05 -0.25
N ASP A 258 -10.06 -14.89 -0.35
CA ASP A 258 -9.05 -15.44 0.56
C ASP A 258 -8.77 -14.53 1.78
N GLY A 259 -9.46 -13.39 1.90
CA GLY A 259 -9.23 -12.37 2.94
C GLY A 259 -8.01 -11.48 2.69
N GLY A 260 -7.17 -11.81 1.72
CA GLY A 260 -5.98 -11.04 1.39
C GLY A 260 -6.27 -9.82 0.52
N LEU A 261 -5.35 -8.86 0.49
CA LEU A 261 -5.50 -7.59 -0.23
C LEU A 261 -5.16 -7.73 -1.72
N GLY A 262 -5.87 -7.04 -2.59
CA GLY A 262 -5.56 -6.89 -4.01
C GLY A 262 -4.35 -5.99 -4.27
N ALA A 263 -3.76 -6.09 -5.47
CA ALA A 263 -2.55 -5.38 -5.86
C ALA A 263 -2.86 -4.07 -6.62
N TRP A 264 -2.98 -2.96 -5.90
CA TRP A 264 -3.35 -1.65 -6.43
C TRP A 264 -2.32 -0.57 -6.14
N GLN A 265 -2.12 0.37 -7.07
CA GLN A 265 -1.31 1.59 -6.89
C GLN A 265 0.06 1.32 -6.24
N GLY A 266 0.76 0.31 -6.76
CA GLY A 266 2.09 -0.09 -6.31
C GLY A 266 2.11 -1.06 -5.14
N SER A 267 0.98 -1.38 -4.50
CA SER A 267 0.94 -2.43 -3.49
C SER A 267 1.13 -3.81 -4.13
N ALA A 268 1.62 -4.75 -3.33
CA ALA A 268 1.59 -6.16 -3.64
C ALA A 268 0.42 -6.83 -2.93
N HIS A 269 0.19 -8.09 -3.27
CA HIS A 269 -0.69 -8.95 -2.49
C HIS A 269 -0.25 -9.00 -1.04
N MET A 270 -1.23 -8.86 -0.12
CA MET A 270 -1.03 -9.07 1.32
C MET A 270 -1.89 -10.24 1.77
N THR A 271 -1.36 -11.06 2.67
CA THR A 271 -2.10 -12.22 3.21
C THR A 271 -3.20 -11.78 4.20
N ALA A 272 -4.19 -12.64 4.38
CA ALA A 272 -5.32 -12.39 5.28
C ALA A 272 -4.87 -12.11 6.71
N ASP A 273 -3.92 -12.89 7.23
CA ASP A 273 -3.40 -12.75 8.60
C ASP A 273 -2.84 -11.34 8.87
N ARG A 274 -2.17 -10.72 7.90
CA ARG A 274 -1.68 -9.34 8.06
C ARG A 274 -2.81 -8.32 8.10
N ILE A 275 -3.86 -8.54 7.31
CA ILE A 275 -5.04 -7.68 7.32
C ILE A 275 -5.82 -7.85 8.62
N ASP A 276 -6.04 -9.09 9.05
CA ASP A 276 -6.77 -9.42 10.27
C ASP A 276 -6.04 -8.88 11.52
N ALA A 277 -4.72 -9.03 11.59
CA ALA A 277 -3.91 -8.46 12.66
C ALA A 277 -4.01 -6.92 12.71
N LEU A 278 -3.97 -6.25 11.55
CA LEU A 278 -4.11 -4.79 11.47
C LEU A 278 -5.52 -4.33 11.88
N VAL A 279 -6.55 -5.02 11.43
CA VAL A 279 -7.95 -4.74 11.81
C VAL A 279 -8.13 -4.95 13.31
N ALA A 280 -7.63 -6.04 13.87
CA ALA A 280 -7.65 -6.29 15.31
C ALA A 280 -6.93 -5.19 16.10
N ALA A 281 -5.76 -4.74 15.64
CA ALA A 281 -5.00 -3.65 16.26
C ALA A 281 -5.76 -2.32 16.27
N SER A 282 -6.61 -2.07 15.27
CA SER A 282 -7.45 -0.86 15.20
C SER A 282 -8.61 -0.88 16.19
N GLU A 283 -9.04 -2.07 16.65
CA GLU A 283 -10.24 -2.33 17.44
C GLU A 283 -11.55 -1.89 16.74
N VAL A 284 -11.52 -1.73 15.41
CA VAL A 284 -12.68 -1.38 14.59
C VAL A 284 -13.34 -2.65 14.06
N ARG A 285 -14.64 -2.79 14.28
CA ARG A 285 -15.47 -3.84 13.68
C ARG A 285 -16.24 -3.26 12.52
N ALA A 286 -15.94 -3.71 11.31
CA ALA A 286 -16.55 -3.18 10.10
C ALA A 286 -16.80 -4.28 9.06
N ARG A 287 -17.67 -3.97 8.10
CA ARG A 287 -17.86 -4.76 6.89
C ARG A 287 -17.13 -4.10 5.72
N PRO A 288 -16.68 -4.85 4.73
CA PRO A 288 -16.09 -4.29 3.51
C PRO A 288 -17.03 -3.29 2.82
N HIS A 289 -16.49 -2.17 2.36
CA HIS A 289 -17.23 -1.29 1.46
C HIS A 289 -17.53 -1.98 0.14
N ARG A 290 -18.75 -1.82 -0.36
CA ARG A 290 -19.16 -2.29 -1.70
C ARG A 290 -18.73 -1.30 -2.79
N GLN A 291 -18.72 -0.02 -2.46
CA GLN A 291 -18.35 1.09 -3.33
C GLN A 291 -17.57 2.12 -2.52
N ALA A 292 -16.45 2.56 -3.04
CA ALA A 292 -15.67 3.67 -2.52
C ALA A 292 -15.54 4.70 -3.67
N LEU A 293 -16.53 5.60 -3.77
CA LEU A 293 -16.68 6.49 -4.92
C LEU A 293 -15.58 7.54 -4.99
N ASP A 294 -15.19 8.10 -3.84
CA ASP A 294 -14.10 9.09 -3.77
C ASP A 294 -12.74 8.42 -3.94
N TRP A 295 -12.56 7.22 -3.37
CA TRP A 295 -11.34 6.43 -3.53
C TRP A 295 -11.25 5.73 -4.89
N GLY A 296 -12.38 5.57 -5.57
CA GLY A 296 -12.48 5.06 -6.93
C GLY A 296 -12.38 3.54 -7.03
N TYR A 297 -12.72 2.77 -5.99
CA TYR A 297 -12.74 1.31 -6.05
C TYR A 297 -14.14 0.76 -5.92
N GLN A 298 -14.41 -0.30 -6.71
CA GLN A 298 -15.65 -1.04 -6.66
C GLN A 298 -15.40 -2.49 -6.22
N ARG A 299 -16.28 -3.02 -5.36
CA ARG A 299 -16.29 -4.40 -4.91
C ARG A 299 -17.63 -5.05 -5.19
N VAL A 300 -17.63 -6.19 -5.85
CA VAL A 300 -18.80 -7.07 -5.98
C VAL A 300 -18.49 -8.40 -5.32
N SER A 301 -19.35 -8.83 -4.39
CA SER A 301 -19.28 -10.16 -3.80
C SER A 301 -20.50 -10.95 -4.25
N ALA A 302 -20.29 -12.08 -4.90
CA ALA A 302 -21.33 -12.93 -5.46
C ALA A 302 -20.97 -14.41 -5.22
N GLY A 303 -21.81 -15.14 -4.48
CA GLY A 303 -21.47 -16.49 -4.04
C GLY A 303 -20.11 -16.53 -3.32
N LYS A 304 -19.18 -17.31 -3.86
CA LYS A 304 -17.80 -17.41 -3.37
C LYS A 304 -16.81 -16.49 -4.14
N SER A 305 -17.30 -15.70 -5.10
CA SER A 305 -16.50 -14.81 -5.93
C SER A 305 -16.44 -13.40 -5.37
N VAL A 306 -15.29 -12.76 -5.54
CA VAL A 306 -15.05 -11.34 -5.30
C VAL A 306 -14.40 -10.72 -6.52
N LEU A 307 -15.07 -9.71 -7.07
CA LEU A 307 -14.59 -8.85 -8.14
C LEU A 307 -14.22 -7.49 -7.54
N LEU A 308 -13.02 -7.01 -7.84
CA LEU A 308 -12.52 -5.67 -7.50
C LEU A 308 -12.20 -4.92 -8.79
N LEU A 309 -12.60 -3.65 -8.89
CA LEU A 309 -12.36 -2.79 -10.06
C LEU A 309 -11.76 -1.45 -9.62
N ASP A 310 -10.71 -1.01 -10.29
CA ASP A 310 -10.16 0.34 -10.21
C ASP A 310 -10.96 1.26 -11.15
N ALA A 311 -11.96 1.97 -10.61
CA ALA A 311 -12.85 2.86 -11.35
C ALA A 311 -12.64 4.33 -10.95
N GLY A 312 -11.40 4.74 -10.78
CA GLY A 312 -11.06 6.13 -10.47
C GLY A 312 -9.85 6.62 -11.27
N PRO A 313 -9.68 7.95 -11.41
CA PRO A 313 -8.47 8.51 -12.00
C PRO A 313 -7.25 8.19 -11.11
N PRO A 314 -6.04 8.09 -11.69
CA PRO A 314 -4.84 7.86 -10.89
C PRO A 314 -4.59 9.01 -9.91
N PRO A 315 -3.86 8.76 -8.81
CA PRO A 315 -3.61 9.80 -7.81
C PRO A 315 -2.77 10.93 -8.40
N LEU A 316 -2.95 12.15 -7.88
CA LEU A 316 -2.10 13.28 -8.27
C LEU A 316 -0.63 12.95 -7.98
N ALA A 317 0.27 13.31 -8.90
CA ALA A 317 1.70 12.99 -8.85
C ALA A 317 2.38 13.35 -7.51
N ARG A 318 1.97 14.47 -6.89
CA ARG A 318 2.48 14.92 -5.57
C ARG A 318 2.00 14.08 -4.39
N GLN A 319 0.97 13.24 -4.56
CA GLN A 319 0.37 12.44 -3.49
C GLN A 319 0.84 10.98 -3.51
N SER A 320 1.40 10.52 -4.63
CA SER A 320 1.88 9.14 -4.76
C SER A 320 3.15 9.05 -5.60
N ALA A 321 4.18 8.45 -5.04
CA ALA A 321 5.40 8.09 -5.76
C ALA A 321 5.28 6.76 -6.52
N SER A 322 4.32 5.91 -6.13
CA SER A 322 4.09 4.56 -6.66
C SER A 322 2.80 4.43 -7.46
N GLY A 323 2.14 5.54 -7.80
CA GLY A 323 0.91 5.54 -8.59
C GLY A 323 1.08 4.81 -9.92
N CYS A 324 0.05 4.06 -10.32
CA CYS A 324 0.03 3.21 -11.51
C CYS A 324 -0.94 3.73 -12.56
N ALA A 325 -0.71 3.38 -13.82
CA ALA A 325 -1.65 3.61 -14.92
C ALA A 325 -2.64 2.42 -15.01
N SER A 326 -3.44 2.21 -13.95
CA SER A 326 -4.27 1.03 -13.71
C SER A 326 -5.78 1.25 -13.88
N THR A 327 -6.19 2.42 -14.36
CA THR A 327 -7.63 2.73 -14.47
C THR A 327 -8.36 1.68 -15.31
N LEU A 328 -9.52 1.23 -14.81
CA LEU A 328 -10.35 0.12 -15.28
C LEU A 328 -9.70 -1.25 -15.22
N ALA A 329 -8.56 -1.41 -14.54
CA ALA A 329 -8.07 -2.74 -14.20
C ALA A 329 -8.99 -3.40 -13.17
N PHE A 330 -9.11 -4.73 -13.26
CA PHE A 330 -9.88 -5.50 -12.29
C PHE A 330 -9.11 -6.72 -11.78
N GLU A 331 -9.52 -7.22 -10.64
CA GLU A 331 -9.09 -8.51 -10.10
C GLU A 331 -10.31 -9.35 -9.75
N LEU A 332 -10.18 -10.68 -9.91
CA LEU A 332 -11.23 -11.66 -9.60
C LEU A 332 -10.65 -12.79 -8.77
N SER A 333 -11.36 -13.15 -7.71
CA SER A 333 -11.08 -14.37 -6.93
C SER A 333 -12.35 -15.19 -6.74
N HIS A 334 -12.17 -16.50 -6.57
CA HIS A 334 -13.26 -17.44 -6.28
C HIS A 334 -12.78 -18.47 -5.26
N ASN A 335 -13.58 -18.74 -4.24
CA ASN A 335 -13.33 -19.79 -3.24
C ASN A 335 -11.91 -19.76 -2.65
N GLY A 336 -11.39 -18.57 -2.33
CA GLY A 336 -10.03 -18.38 -1.80
C GLY A 336 -8.91 -18.39 -2.83
N GLN A 337 -9.20 -18.58 -4.13
CA GLN A 337 -8.20 -18.58 -5.20
C GLN A 337 -8.27 -17.33 -6.04
N ARG A 338 -7.10 -16.80 -6.42
CA ARG A 338 -6.96 -15.62 -7.29
C ARG A 338 -6.99 -16.07 -8.74
N ILE A 339 -7.98 -15.60 -9.52
CA ILE A 339 -8.13 -15.98 -10.92
C ILE A 339 -7.49 -14.92 -11.82
N ILE A 340 -7.99 -13.69 -11.77
CA ILE A 340 -7.44 -12.54 -12.47
C ILE A 340 -6.82 -11.61 -11.44
N VAL A 341 -5.59 -11.19 -11.68
CA VAL A 341 -4.79 -10.34 -10.77
C VAL A 341 -4.15 -9.18 -11.54
N ASN A 342 -3.52 -8.27 -10.82
CA ASN A 342 -2.52 -7.35 -11.36
C ASN A 342 -1.13 -7.82 -10.92
N CYS A 343 -0.07 -7.44 -11.62
CA CYS A 343 1.30 -7.82 -11.25
C CYS A 343 1.68 -7.34 -9.85
N GLY A 344 1.33 -6.10 -9.51
CA GLY A 344 1.58 -5.50 -8.18
C GLY A 344 3.04 -5.25 -7.85
N GLY A 345 3.30 -4.80 -6.62
CA GLY A 345 4.65 -4.75 -6.01
C GLY A 345 5.54 -3.57 -6.40
N ALA A 346 5.08 -2.60 -7.19
CA ALA A 346 5.92 -1.48 -7.64
C ALA A 346 6.49 -0.60 -6.51
N ALA A 347 5.83 -0.56 -5.35
CA ALA A 347 6.32 0.17 -4.18
C ALA A 347 7.36 -0.63 -3.35
N LEU A 348 7.58 -1.91 -3.66
CA LEU A 348 8.48 -2.80 -2.93
C LEU A 348 9.88 -2.88 -3.56
N VAL A 349 10.38 -1.77 -4.09
CA VAL A 349 11.74 -1.69 -4.65
C VAL A 349 12.76 -2.16 -3.61
N GLY A 350 13.55 -3.18 -3.98
CA GLY A 350 14.47 -3.82 -3.05
C GLY A 350 15.41 -4.80 -3.74
N ALA A 351 15.83 -5.85 -3.04
CA ALA A 351 16.77 -6.83 -3.55
C ALA A 351 16.26 -7.58 -4.79
N THR A 352 14.97 -7.88 -4.82
CA THR A 352 14.35 -8.70 -5.87
C THR A 352 13.62 -7.85 -6.93
N ILE A 353 13.18 -6.64 -6.58
CA ILE A 353 12.52 -5.70 -7.50
C ILE A 353 13.49 -4.57 -7.82
N SER A 354 14.13 -4.65 -8.99
CA SER A 354 14.98 -3.55 -9.49
C SER A 354 14.15 -2.29 -9.79
N ALA A 355 14.80 -1.13 -9.83
CA ALA A 355 14.14 0.11 -10.20
C ALA A 355 13.52 0.06 -11.62
N ALA A 356 14.11 -0.71 -12.53
CA ALA A 356 13.56 -0.91 -13.87
C ALA A 356 12.28 -1.74 -13.84
N LEU A 357 12.29 -2.87 -13.11
CA LEU A 357 11.11 -3.70 -12.92
C LEU A 357 9.99 -2.92 -12.23
N ALA A 358 10.29 -2.20 -11.15
CA ALA A 358 9.30 -1.37 -10.45
C ALA A 358 8.63 -0.33 -11.36
N ARG A 359 9.35 0.25 -12.33
CA ARG A 359 8.74 1.12 -13.35
C ARG A 359 7.81 0.34 -14.27
N GLY A 360 8.22 -0.86 -14.73
CA GLY A 360 7.38 -1.75 -15.54
C GLY A 360 6.09 -2.13 -14.84
N LEU A 361 6.15 -2.46 -13.56
CA LEU A 361 5.00 -2.84 -12.73
C LEU A 361 3.96 -1.72 -12.52
N ARG A 362 4.27 -0.47 -12.91
CA ARG A 362 3.35 0.67 -12.85
C ARG A 362 2.61 0.93 -14.16
N THR A 363 3.04 0.28 -15.24
CA THR A 363 2.46 0.49 -16.59
C THR A 363 1.07 -0.12 -16.71
N THR A 364 0.29 0.36 -17.66
CA THR A 364 -1.02 -0.23 -17.99
C THR A 364 -0.89 -1.71 -18.35
N ALA A 365 0.19 -2.09 -19.04
CA ALA A 365 0.46 -3.46 -19.43
C ALA A 365 0.71 -4.43 -18.25
N ALA A 366 1.00 -3.93 -17.04
CA ALA A 366 1.14 -4.74 -15.82
C ALA A 366 -0.19 -4.92 -15.06
N HIS A 367 -1.30 -4.51 -15.65
CA HIS A 367 -2.63 -4.55 -15.04
C HIS A 367 -3.64 -5.22 -15.99
N SER A 368 -4.66 -5.85 -15.40
CA SER A 368 -5.71 -6.54 -16.16
C SER A 368 -6.72 -5.55 -16.75
N THR A 369 -6.28 -4.82 -17.78
CA THR A 369 -7.03 -3.79 -18.50
C THR A 369 -6.59 -3.67 -19.95
N LEU A 370 -7.18 -2.72 -20.70
CA LEU A 370 -6.87 -2.46 -22.10
C LEU A 370 -5.69 -1.47 -22.22
N CYS A 371 -4.78 -1.78 -23.14
CA CYS A 371 -3.64 -0.97 -23.54
C CYS A 371 -3.67 -0.72 -25.05
N LEU A 372 -3.41 0.51 -25.52
CA LEU A 372 -3.34 0.86 -26.96
C LEU A 372 -1.89 1.04 -27.39
N ASN A 373 -1.44 0.32 -28.46
CA ASN A 373 -0.08 0.42 -29.00
C ASN A 373 1.00 0.43 -27.90
N ASP A 374 0.86 -0.43 -26.88
CA ASP A 374 1.74 -0.50 -25.70
C ASP A 374 1.92 0.85 -24.96
N THR A 375 0.97 1.76 -25.10
CA THR A 375 0.97 3.08 -24.46
C THR A 375 0.14 3.05 -23.18
N ASN A 376 0.66 3.65 -22.13
CA ASN A 376 -0.05 3.75 -20.86
C ASN A 376 -1.27 4.68 -20.94
N SER A 377 -2.37 4.31 -20.29
CA SER A 377 -3.56 5.19 -20.12
C SER A 377 -3.23 6.49 -19.38
N THR A 378 -2.18 6.48 -18.55
CA THR A 378 -1.59 7.66 -17.90
C THR A 378 -0.08 7.57 -17.99
N ALA A 379 0.56 8.64 -18.47
CA ALA A 379 2.01 8.66 -18.65
C ALA A 379 2.78 8.49 -17.34
N ILE A 380 3.87 7.73 -17.38
CA ILE A 380 4.83 7.60 -16.29
C ILE A 380 6.12 8.28 -16.73
N LEU A 381 6.43 9.44 -16.14
CA LEU A 381 7.56 10.26 -16.51
C LEU A 381 8.89 9.63 -16.08
N PRO A 382 10.03 10.00 -16.70
CA PRO A 382 11.35 9.45 -16.36
C PRO A 382 11.71 9.54 -14.87
N GLY A 383 11.24 10.59 -14.17
CA GLY A 383 11.39 10.75 -12.72
C GLY A 383 10.43 9.91 -11.87
N GLY A 384 9.62 9.03 -12.48
CA GLY A 384 8.66 8.19 -11.81
C GLY A 384 7.35 8.87 -11.41
N GLN A 385 7.16 10.15 -11.72
CA GLN A 385 5.90 10.86 -11.48
C GLN A 385 4.88 10.50 -12.56
N LEU A 386 3.60 10.46 -12.17
CA LEU A 386 2.50 10.35 -13.13
C LEU A 386 2.37 11.67 -13.91
N GLY A 387 2.20 11.55 -15.22
CA GLY A 387 2.02 12.67 -16.15
C GLY A 387 0.58 12.80 -16.62
N LYS A 388 0.42 13.25 -17.88
CA LYS A 388 -0.90 13.37 -18.54
C LYS A 388 -1.48 11.98 -18.80
N GLY A 389 -2.79 11.88 -18.77
CA GLY A 389 -3.54 10.65 -19.05
C GLY A 389 -4.96 10.78 -18.57
N VAL A 390 -5.45 9.77 -17.88
CA VAL A 390 -6.82 9.75 -17.35
C VAL A 390 -7.05 10.93 -16.39
N THR A 391 -8.08 11.71 -16.69
CA THR A 391 -8.55 12.82 -15.86
C THR A 391 -9.96 12.59 -15.34
N GLU A 392 -10.79 11.90 -16.11
CA GLU A 392 -12.19 11.64 -15.80
C GLU A 392 -12.50 10.14 -15.93
N VAL A 393 -13.32 9.65 -15.01
CA VAL A 393 -13.86 8.29 -15.05
C VAL A 393 -15.35 8.38 -14.79
N ASP A 394 -16.13 7.97 -15.81
CA ASP A 394 -17.56 7.76 -15.63
C ASP A 394 -17.81 6.35 -15.07
N LEU A 395 -18.74 6.25 -14.14
CA LEU A 395 -19.05 4.98 -13.47
C LEU A 395 -20.56 4.84 -13.28
N GLU A 396 -21.09 3.74 -13.75
CA GLU A 396 -22.46 3.31 -13.46
C GLU A 396 -22.44 1.90 -12.89
N ARG A 397 -23.15 1.69 -11.77
CA ARG A 397 -23.36 0.39 -11.17
C ARG A 397 -24.84 0.13 -10.94
N ARG A 398 -25.29 -1.03 -11.37
CA ARG A 398 -26.68 -1.49 -11.18
C ARG A 398 -26.68 -2.94 -10.70
N ASP A 399 -27.44 -3.21 -9.66
CA ASP A 399 -27.83 -4.57 -9.30
C ASP A 399 -29.06 -4.91 -10.16
N ILE A 400 -28.93 -5.87 -11.04
CA ILE A 400 -29.99 -6.39 -11.94
C ILE A 400 -30.37 -7.80 -11.49
N ASP A 401 -31.47 -8.34 -12.04
CA ASP A 401 -31.89 -9.69 -11.71
C ASP A 401 -30.75 -10.70 -11.93
N GLN A 402 -30.38 -11.40 -10.84
CA GLN A 402 -29.34 -12.43 -10.82
C GLN A 402 -27.92 -11.97 -11.21
N ALA A 403 -27.62 -10.68 -11.24
CA ALA A 403 -26.25 -10.19 -11.49
C ALA A 403 -26.03 -8.77 -10.95
N THR A 404 -24.75 -8.39 -10.79
CA THR A 404 -24.33 -6.98 -10.65
C THR A 404 -23.64 -6.55 -11.95
N ARG A 405 -24.09 -5.44 -12.52
CA ARG A 405 -23.52 -4.79 -13.71
C ARG A 405 -22.75 -3.55 -13.28
N ILE A 406 -21.52 -3.42 -13.76
CA ILE A 406 -20.69 -2.22 -13.65
C ILE A 406 -20.28 -1.81 -15.05
N GLU A 407 -20.49 -0.54 -15.38
CA GLU A 407 -19.97 0.09 -16.58
C GLU A 407 -19.15 1.29 -16.19
N ALA A 408 -17.93 1.38 -16.72
CA ALA A 408 -17.04 2.50 -16.44
C ALA A 408 -16.26 2.88 -17.70
N SER A 409 -15.93 4.17 -17.85
CA SER A 409 -15.14 4.66 -18.97
C SER A 409 -14.13 5.71 -18.55
N HIS A 410 -13.05 5.87 -19.33
CA HIS A 410 -12.05 6.89 -19.10
C HIS A 410 -11.54 7.54 -20.39
N ASP A 411 -11.03 8.77 -20.26
CA ASP A 411 -10.51 9.63 -21.31
C ASP A 411 -8.99 9.46 -21.61
N GLY A 412 -8.31 8.52 -20.99
CA GLY A 412 -6.85 8.40 -21.02
C GLY A 412 -6.21 8.26 -22.40
N TYR A 413 -6.96 7.78 -23.38
CA TYR A 413 -6.52 7.63 -24.77
C TYR A 413 -7.07 8.69 -25.73
N ALA A 414 -7.94 9.59 -25.24
CA ALA A 414 -8.61 10.59 -26.08
C ALA A 414 -7.62 11.53 -26.77
N THR A 415 -6.66 12.06 -26.03
CA THR A 415 -5.68 13.02 -26.58
C THR A 415 -4.68 12.36 -27.53
N SER A 416 -4.23 11.12 -27.22
CA SER A 416 -3.15 10.46 -27.98
C SER A 416 -3.67 9.71 -29.21
N PHE A 417 -4.85 9.11 -29.12
CA PHE A 417 -5.40 8.21 -30.14
C PHE A 417 -6.81 8.58 -30.60
N GLY A 418 -7.50 9.50 -29.91
CA GLY A 418 -8.86 9.91 -30.24
C GLY A 418 -9.94 8.95 -29.73
N TYR A 419 -9.63 8.10 -28.73
CA TYR A 419 -10.56 7.12 -28.18
C TYR A 419 -10.74 7.27 -26.67
N ASN A 420 -11.97 7.07 -26.20
CA ASN A 420 -12.24 6.70 -24.81
C ASN A 420 -12.31 5.19 -24.69
N HIS A 421 -11.82 4.64 -23.58
CA HIS A 421 -11.99 3.24 -23.24
C HIS A 421 -13.18 3.09 -22.28
N ALA A 422 -14.13 2.24 -22.63
CA ALA A 422 -15.23 1.83 -21.78
C ALA A 422 -15.11 0.33 -21.48
N ARG A 423 -15.40 -0.06 -20.26
CA ARG A 423 -15.42 -1.45 -19.79
C ARG A 423 -16.76 -1.76 -19.12
N LEU A 424 -17.40 -2.82 -19.57
CA LEU A 424 -18.57 -3.42 -18.95
C LEU A 424 -18.16 -4.69 -18.23
N LEU A 425 -18.60 -4.87 -16.98
CA LEU A 425 -18.45 -6.10 -16.21
C LEU A 425 -19.80 -6.53 -15.65
N ILE A 426 -20.18 -7.79 -15.85
CA ILE A 426 -21.42 -8.38 -15.33
C ILE A 426 -21.06 -9.66 -14.58
N LEU A 427 -21.11 -9.60 -13.24
CA LEU A 427 -20.89 -10.76 -12.38
C LEU A 427 -22.24 -11.35 -11.97
N ARG A 428 -22.49 -12.63 -12.32
CA ARG A 428 -23.69 -13.37 -11.93
C ARG A 428 -23.74 -13.58 -10.41
N SER A 429 -24.93 -13.54 -9.81
CA SER A 429 -25.14 -13.56 -8.36
C SER A 429 -24.65 -14.83 -7.65
N ASP A 430 -24.53 -15.94 -8.38
CA ASP A 430 -23.91 -17.17 -7.87
C ASP A 430 -22.38 -17.14 -7.91
N GLY A 431 -21.79 -16.13 -8.56
CA GLY A 431 -20.34 -15.96 -8.71
C GLY A 431 -19.68 -16.91 -9.72
N MET A 432 -20.46 -17.68 -10.48
CA MET A 432 -19.94 -18.70 -11.39
C MET A 432 -19.67 -18.19 -12.81
N GLU A 433 -20.00 -16.94 -13.10
CA GLU A 433 -19.80 -16.35 -14.42
C GLU A 433 -19.53 -14.85 -14.31
N LEU A 434 -18.45 -14.40 -14.96
CA LEU A 434 -18.15 -13.01 -15.23
C LEU A 434 -18.14 -12.77 -16.73
N ARG A 435 -19.00 -11.88 -17.23
CA ARG A 435 -18.96 -11.38 -18.61
C ARG A 435 -18.36 -9.99 -18.63
N GLY A 436 -17.59 -9.70 -19.65
CA GLY A 436 -17.02 -8.39 -19.86
C GLY A 436 -17.01 -7.97 -21.32
N GLU A 437 -16.99 -6.66 -21.51
CA GLU A 437 -16.80 -6.04 -22.81
C GLU A 437 -15.85 -4.85 -22.65
N ASP A 438 -14.85 -4.78 -23.50
CA ASP A 438 -13.97 -3.62 -23.64
C ASP A 438 -14.30 -2.93 -24.96
N THR A 439 -14.64 -1.64 -24.88
CA THR A 439 -15.05 -0.84 -26.04
C THR A 439 -14.14 0.37 -26.17
N LEU A 440 -13.66 0.63 -27.40
CA LEU A 440 -13.02 1.88 -27.78
C LEU A 440 -14.00 2.74 -28.53
N LEU A 441 -14.37 3.87 -27.93
CA LEU A 441 -15.33 4.83 -28.46
C LEU A 441 -14.58 6.03 -29.07
N PRO A 442 -14.70 6.29 -30.39
CA PRO A 442 -14.04 7.42 -31.02
C PRO A 442 -14.62 8.74 -30.48
N GLN A 443 -13.75 9.62 -29.99
CA GLN A 443 -14.11 10.99 -29.55
C GLN A 443 -13.78 12.04 -30.59
N ALA A 444 -12.83 11.76 -31.47
CA ALA A 444 -12.45 12.57 -32.60
C ALA A 444 -12.17 11.65 -33.77
N LYS A 445 -11.90 12.23 -34.96
CA LYS A 445 -11.48 11.41 -36.10
C LYS A 445 -10.18 10.69 -35.73
N PRO A 446 -10.16 9.34 -35.69
CA PRO A 446 -8.97 8.59 -35.34
C PRO A 446 -7.80 8.95 -36.27
N GLN A 447 -6.63 9.17 -35.72
CA GLN A 447 -5.47 9.62 -36.48
C GLN A 447 -4.78 8.47 -37.23
N ALA A 448 -4.85 7.24 -36.70
CA ALA A 448 -4.24 6.04 -37.27
C ALA A 448 -4.97 4.78 -36.81
N ASP A 449 -4.73 3.66 -37.49
CA ASP A 449 -5.09 2.35 -36.97
C ASP A 449 -4.21 2.05 -35.76
N VAL A 450 -4.82 1.60 -34.66
CA VAL A 450 -4.13 1.25 -33.41
C VAL A 450 -4.51 -0.17 -33.00
N THR A 451 -3.57 -0.89 -32.44
CA THR A 451 -3.80 -2.23 -31.90
C THR A 451 -4.16 -2.10 -30.42
N ALA A 452 -5.31 -2.64 -30.05
CA ALA A 452 -5.75 -2.79 -28.68
C ALA A 452 -5.30 -4.15 -28.14
N HIS A 453 -4.72 -4.16 -26.93
CA HIS A 453 -4.42 -5.36 -26.19
C HIS A 453 -5.22 -5.34 -24.88
N VAL A 454 -6.18 -6.26 -24.73
CA VAL A 454 -6.86 -6.47 -23.44
C VAL A 454 -6.12 -7.59 -22.72
N ARG A 455 -5.57 -7.27 -21.55
CA ARG A 455 -4.73 -8.18 -20.76
C ARG A 455 -5.48 -8.70 -19.55
N PHE A 456 -5.24 -9.98 -19.23
CA PHE A 456 -5.78 -10.68 -18.06
C PHE A 456 -4.63 -11.45 -17.42
N HIS A 457 -3.97 -10.84 -16.44
CA HIS A 457 -2.90 -11.51 -15.69
C HIS A 457 -3.52 -12.59 -14.81
N LEU A 458 -2.98 -13.77 -14.86
CA LEU A 458 -3.47 -14.92 -14.09
C LEU A 458 -2.80 -14.97 -12.72
N GLY A 459 -3.56 -15.42 -11.72
CA GLY A 459 -3.02 -15.67 -10.40
C GLY A 459 -1.92 -16.72 -10.40
N PRO A 460 -1.11 -16.81 -9.33
CA PRO A 460 -0.18 -17.90 -9.16
C PRO A 460 -0.95 -19.22 -9.09
N ASP A 461 -0.31 -20.33 -9.44
CA ASP A 461 -0.87 -21.68 -9.35
C ASP A 461 -2.05 -21.98 -10.31
N ILE A 462 -2.22 -21.17 -11.38
CA ILE A 462 -3.16 -21.44 -12.46
C ILE A 462 -2.42 -22.08 -13.62
N GLU A 463 -2.91 -23.22 -14.09
CA GLU A 463 -2.44 -23.89 -15.29
C GLU A 463 -3.39 -23.62 -16.45
N ILE A 464 -2.84 -23.26 -17.62
CA ILE A 464 -3.63 -23.17 -18.85
C ILE A 464 -3.57 -24.54 -19.53
N ALA A 465 -4.69 -25.24 -19.56
CA ALA A 465 -4.80 -26.52 -20.23
C ALA A 465 -4.98 -26.32 -21.75
N PRO A 466 -4.38 -27.21 -22.58
CA PRO A 466 -4.59 -27.19 -24.03
C PRO A 466 -6.07 -27.31 -24.39
N THR A 467 -6.50 -26.62 -25.45
CA THR A 467 -7.84 -26.72 -26.04
C THR A 467 -7.75 -26.58 -27.55
N ASP A 468 -8.53 -27.34 -28.27
CA ASP A 468 -8.65 -27.24 -29.73
C ASP A 468 -9.69 -26.18 -30.16
N GLN A 469 -10.36 -25.54 -29.20
CA GLN A 469 -11.36 -24.52 -29.51
C GLN A 469 -10.67 -23.16 -29.70
N PRO A 470 -10.81 -22.53 -30.87
CA PRO A 470 -10.28 -21.18 -31.09
C PRO A 470 -10.95 -20.18 -30.14
N HIS A 471 -10.23 -19.13 -29.78
CA HIS A 471 -10.72 -18.08 -28.88
C HIS A 471 -11.12 -18.56 -27.47
N THR A 472 -10.63 -19.73 -27.05
CA THR A 472 -10.91 -20.31 -25.74
C THR A 472 -9.62 -20.66 -25.02
N ALA A 473 -9.56 -20.40 -23.71
CA ALA A 473 -8.54 -20.90 -22.81
C ALA A 473 -9.20 -21.63 -21.63
N LEU A 474 -8.67 -22.79 -21.27
CA LEU A 474 -9.13 -23.54 -20.11
C LEU A 474 -8.18 -23.34 -18.94
N LEU A 475 -8.66 -22.74 -17.86
CA LEU A 475 -7.90 -22.45 -16.66
C LEU A 475 -8.17 -23.54 -15.62
N ARG A 476 -7.15 -24.26 -15.20
CA ARG A 476 -7.21 -25.24 -14.11
C ARG A 476 -6.68 -24.58 -12.84
N MET A 477 -7.50 -24.60 -11.80
CA MET A 477 -7.18 -24.05 -10.51
C MET A 477 -6.49 -25.09 -9.62
N ALA A 478 -5.79 -24.62 -8.57
CA ALA A 478 -5.09 -25.51 -7.63
C ALA A 478 -6.03 -26.45 -6.85
N ASP A 479 -7.30 -26.07 -6.64
CA ASP A 479 -8.32 -26.91 -6.02
C ASP A 479 -8.95 -27.95 -6.97
N GLY A 480 -8.50 -28.01 -8.21
CA GLY A 480 -9.01 -28.89 -9.25
C GLY A 480 -10.22 -28.35 -10.02
N SER A 481 -10.79 -27.21 -9.64
CA SER A 481 -11.86 -26.57 -10.40
C SER A 481 -11.35 -26.03 -11.74
N ASN A 482 -12.23 -25.93 -12.72
CA ASN A 482 -11.90 -25.46 -14.06
C ASN A 482 -12.76 -24.26 -14.44
N TRP A 483 -12.14 -23.31 -15.12
CA TRP A 483 -12.79 -22.14 -15.68
C TRP A 483 -12.51 -22.06 -17.18
N ALA A 484 -13.53 -21.76 -17.96
CA ALA A 484 -13.36 -21.46 -19.38
C ALA A 484 -13.34 -19.95 -19.60
N PHE A 485 -12.29 -19.47 -20.24
CA PHE A 485 -12.21 -18.11 -20.77
C PHE A 485 -12.52 -18.16 -22.27
N ILE A 486 -13.49 -17.40 -22.71
CA ILE A 486 -13.97 -17.39 -24.10
C ILE A 486 -14.01 -15.92 -24.57
N THR A 487 -13.51 -15.62 -25.77
CA THR A 487 -13.53 -14.26 -26.31
C THR A 487 -14.09 -14.21 -27.73
N SER A 488 -14.55 -13.03 -28.11
CA SER A 488 -14.88 -12.65 -29.48
C SER A 488 -14.45 -11.22 -29.76
N GLY A 489 -14.10 -10.95 -31.01
CA GLY A 489 -13.66 -9.61 -31.44
C GLY A 489 -12.16 -9.38 -31.46
N GLY A 490 -11.35 -10.41 -31.26
CA GLY A 490 -9.89 -10.34 -31.34
C GLY A 490 -9.20 -11.68 -31.33
N LEU A 491 -7.87 -11.68 -31.49
CA LEU A 491 -7.02 -12.87 -31.43
C LEU A 491 -6.58 -13.11 -29.98
N LEU A 492 -6.87 -14.31 -29.47
CA LEU A 492 -6.43 -14.73 -28.13
C LEU A 492 -5.03 -15.34 -28.18
N SER A 493 -4.14 -14.87 -27.33
CA SER A 493 -2.82 -15.48 -27.06
C SER A 493 -2.60 -15.70 -25.57
N VAL A 494 -1.61 -16.53 -25.26
CA VAL A 494 -1.09 -16.77 -23.92
C VAL A 494 0.34 -16.27 -23.89
N ASP A 495 0.61 -15.33 -23.01
CA ASP A 495 1.91 -14.69 -22.89
C ASP A 495 2.47 -14.87 -21.46
N ASP A 496 3.78 -14.71 -21.29
CA ASP A 496 4.41 -14.70 -19.99
C ASP A 496 3.94 -13.49 -19.17
N SER A 497 3.86 -13.69 -17.86
CA SER A 497 3.52 -12.69 -16.88
C SER A 497 4.27 -12.90 -15.57
N LEU A 498 4.04 -12.04 -14.60
CA LEU A 498 4.56 -12.17 -13.26
C LEU A 498 3.57 -11.67 -12.22
N TRP A 499 3.71 -12.15 -11.01
CA TRP A 499 2.94 -11.75 -9.85
C TRP A 499 3.89 -11.52 -8.66
N VAL A 500 3.74 -10.40 -7.96
CA VAL A 500 4.64 -10.02 -6.85
C VAL A 500 3.96 -10.29 -5.52
N ASP A 501 4.61 -11.12 -4.68
CA ASP A 501 4.12 -11.43 -3.34
C ASP A 501 4.36 -10.28 -2.34
N GLN A 502 3.83 -10.43 -1.13
CA GLN A 502 3.95 -9.44 -0.04
C GLN A 502 5.39 -9.18 0.42
N ASN A 503 6.33 -10.06 0.07
CA ASN A 503 7.76 -9.91 0.40
C ASN A 503 8.55 -9.26 -0.75
N GLY A 504 7.86 -8.82 -1.82
CA GLY A 504 8.48 -8.23 -2.99
C GLY A 504 9.20 -9.27 -3.87
N ARG A 505 8.78 -10.55 -3.85
CA ARG A 505 9.34 -11.60 -4.71
C ARG A 505 8.46 -11.74 -5.95
N PRO A 506 9.02 -11.54 -7.15
CA PRO A 506 8.31 -11.84 -8.39
C PRO A 506 8.23 -13.36 -8.60
N HIS A 507 7.02 -13.83 -8.87
CA HIS A 507 6.73 -15.22 -9.27
C HIS A 507 6.32 -15.21 -10.73
N PRO A 508 6.88 -16.10 -11.58
CA PRO A 508 6.44 -16.23 -12.96
C PRO A 508 5.00 -16.75 -13.02
N THR A 509 4.19 -16.13 -13.85
CA THR A 509 2.80 -16.51 -14.14
C THR A 509 2.56 -16.38 -15.64
N GLN A 510 1.31 -16.50 -16.05
CA GLN A 510 0.88 -16.30 -17.43
C GLN A 510 -0.20 -15.21 -17.48
N GLN A 511 -0.47 -14.69 -18.67
CA GLN A 511 -1.58 -13.82 -18.97
C GLN A 511 -2.28 -14.25 -20.23
N LEU A 512 -3.58 -14.02 -20.30
CA LEU A 512 -4.34 -14.07 -21.53
C LEU A 512 -4.33 -12.68 -22.16
N VAL A 513 -4.12 -12.59 -23.46
CA VAL A 513 -4.12 -11.33 -24.20
C VAL A 513 -5.06 -11.45 -25.40
N ILE A 514 -5.97 -10.49 -25.52
CA ILE A 514 -6.81 -10.36 -26.71
C ILE A 514 -6.28 -9.18 -27.51
N ALA A 515 -5.79 -9.43 -28.72
CA ALA A 515 -5.30 -8.39 -29.63
C ALA A 515 -6.33 -8.12 -30.74
N ALA A 516 -6.63 -6.85 -30.99
CA ALA A 516 -7.53 -6.44 -32.06
C ALA A 516 -7.17 -5.04 -32.60
N ASP A 517 -7.32 -4.85 -33.90
CA ASP A 517 -7.08 -3.56 -34.56
C ASP A 517 -8.37 -2.73 -34.62
N THR A 518 -8.27 -1.44 -34.35
CA THR A 518 -9.44 -0.56 -34.30
C THR A 518 -10.02 -0.22 -35.67
N GLY A 519 -9.24 -0.32 -36.76
CA GLY A 519 -9.64 0.30 -38.00
C GLY A 519 -9.89 1.80 -37.79
N LYS A 520 -10.99 2.33 -38.38
CA LYS A 520 -11.36 3.77 -38.24
C LYS A 520 -12.67 4.00 -37.47
N GLY A 521 -13.14 2.99 -36.74
CA GLY A 521 -14.43 3.04 -36.05
C GLY A 521 -14.32 2.66 -34.55
N ALA A 522 -15.48 2.37 -33.96
CA ALA A 522 -15.53 1.79 -32.64
C ALA A 522 -15.03 0.34 -32.70
N LEU A 523 -14.33 -0.09 -31.65
CA LEU A 523 -13.91 -1.48 -31.45
C LEU A 523 -14.65 -2.05 -30.24
N HIS A 524 -15.20 -3.26 -30.40
CA HIS A 524 -15.85 -4.01 -29.33
C HIS A 524 -15.17 -5.36 -29.17
N ILE A 525 -14.71 -5.66 -27.97
CA ILE A 525 -14.09 -6.94 -27.59
C ILE A 525 -14.88 -7.51 -26.43
N SER A 526 -15.62 -8.60 -26.71
CA SER A 526 -16.41 -9.29 -25.68
C SER A 526 -15.67 -10.51 -25.17
N TRP A 527 -15.78 -10.80 -23.89
CA TRP A 527 -15.17 -11.96 -23.25
C TRP A 527 -16.01 -12.48 -22.08
N GLN A 528 -15.81 -13.73 -21.73
CA GLN A 528 -16.52 -14.39 -20.67
C GLN A 528 -15.59 -15.33 -19.92
N LEU A 529 -15.66 -15.33 -18.59
CA LEU A 529 -15.03 -16.31 -17.71
C LEU A 529 -16.11 -17.07 -16.99
N ARG A 530 -16.17 -18.40 -17.18
CA ARG A 530 -17.23 -19.27 -16.64
C ARG A 530 -16.65 -20.50 -15.95
N HIS A 531 -17.14 -20.77 -14.74
CA HIS A 531 -16.87 -21.99 -13.99
C HIS A 531 -17.49 -23.19 -14.70
N LEU A 532 -16.78 -24.30 -14.79
CA LEU A 532 -17.24 -25.50 -15.54
C LEU A 532 -17.84 -26.61 -14.65
N GLY A 533 -17.93 -26.39 -13.33
CA GLY A 533 -18.44 -27.38 -12.38
C GLY A 533 -17.34 -28.17 -11.71
#